data_272e2da19646f3573bb019e39aacd0f1
#
_entry.id   272e2da19646f3573bb019e39aacd0f1
#
_cell.length_a   1.000
_cell.length_b   1.000
_cell.length_c   1.000
_cell.angle_alpha   90.00
_cell.angle_beta   90.00
_cell.angle_gamma   90.00
#
_symmetry.space_group_name_H-M   'P 1'
#
loop_
_entity.id
_entity.type
_entity.pdbx_description
1 polymer ?
#
loop_
_entity_poly.entity_id
_entity_poly.type
_entity_poly.pdbx_seq_one_letter_code
_entity_poly.pdbx_strand_id
1 'polypeptide(L)'
;MPAASVVVGVDPGRAKKDLSAAQARRLLAAVQPSDLVSATRKRVVLELVEDLERIYQRKKAANKELVALVKTTGTGLLGLHGIGPSGAARLLVEVGDITRFPTKGHFASWTGTAPIDASSGDHVRHRLSRGGNRQINRVLHLMAVVQLRNPTEGRTYYDRRTADGKTSMEAMRCLKRRLSDIVYRTMLTDYVTVQATGLGGHRGTTLTSSVAGSHPHTSSSDKSLPRPVTRQRRTPRAVTV
;
A
#
# COMPACT_ATOMS: atom_id res chain seq x y z
N MET A 1 12.80 -55.64 -27.12
CA MET A 1 11.68 -54.69 -27.19
C MET A 1 12.00 -53.54 -26.25
N PRO A 2 12.40 -52.38 -26.73
CA PRO A 2 12.65 -51.21 -25.86
C PRO A 2 11.31 -50.58 -25.47
N ALA A 3 11.11 -50.44 -24.16
CA ALA A 3 9.94 -49.77 -23.58
C ALA A 3 9.94 -48.29 -23.96
N ALA A 4 8.86 -47.87 -24.61
CA ALA A 4 8.65 -46.48 -25.01
C ALA A 4 8.62 -45.60 -23.77
N SER A 5 9.60 -44.70 -23.68
CA SER A 5 9.68 -43.64 -22.68
C SER A 5 8.53 -42.66 -22.95
N VAL A 6 7.46 -42.70 -22.15
CA VAL A 6 6.41 -41.70 -22.18
C VAL A 6 7.02 -40.43 -21.58
N VAL A 7 7.56 -39.59 -22.44
CA VAL A 7 7.88 -38.22 -22.09
C VAL A 7 6.54 -37.49 -21.92
N VAL A 8 6.06 -37.37 -20.66
CA VAL A 8 4.96 -36.49 -20.34
C VAL A 8 5.50 -35.08 -20.55
N GLY A 9 5.30 -34.57 -21.78
CA GLY A 9 5.58 -33.18 -22.12
C GLY A 9 4.71 -32.27 -21.28
N VAL A 10 5.27 -31.71 -20.25
CA VAL A 10 4.65 -30.59 -19.54
C VAL A 10 4.71 -29.41 -20.50
N ASP A 11 3.58 -29.11 -21.16
CA ASP A 11 3.42 -27.96 -22.05
C ASP A 11 3.60 -26.67 -21.22
N PRO A 12 4.70 -25.93 -21.37
CA PRO A 12 4.97 -24.73 -20.61
C PRO A 12 3.96 -23.58 -20.88
N GLY A 13 3.16 -23.70 -21.95
CA GLY A 13 2.15 -22.72 -22.34
C GLY A 13 0.82 -22.82 -21.59
N ARG A 14 0.58 -23.89 -20.82
CA ARG A 14 -0.74 -24.15 -20.22
C ARG A 14 -0.92 -23.65 -18.80
N ALA A 15 0.14 -23.27 -18.10
CA ALA A 15 0.07 -22.72 -16.74
C ALA A 15 -0.26 -21.21 -16.78
N LYS A 16 -1.50 -20.86 -17.09
CA LYS A 16 -1.99 -19.47 -17.00
C LYS A 16 -2.13 -18.93 -15.56
N LYS A 17 -1.86 -19.74 -14.56
CA LYS A 17 -1.93 -19.41 -13.13
C LYS A 17 -0.79 -20.08 -12.39
N ASP A 18 -0.32 -19.43 -11.33
CA ASP A 18 0.66 -20.01 -10.43
C ASP A 18 0.17 -21.35 -9.89
N LEU A 19 1.03 -22.35 -9.91
CA LEU A 19 0.73 -23.67 -9.36
C LEU A 19 0.62 -23.59 -7.84
N SER A 20 -0.43 -24.17 -7.28
CA SER A 20 -0.48 -24.40 -5.85
C SER A 20 0.49 -25.51 -5.44
N ALA A 21 0.98 -25.47 -4.20
CA ALA A 21 1.87 -26.51 -3.68
C ALA A 21 1.28 -27.93 -3.85
N ALA A 22 -0.02 -28.09 -3.61
CA ALA A 22 -0.71 -29.36 -3.80
C ALA A 22 -0.73 -29.84 -5.25
N GLN A 23 -0.92 -28.94 -6.22
CA GLN A 23 -0.85 -29.25 -7.65
C GLN A 23 0.57 -29.61 -8.06
N ALA A 24 1.57 -28.82 -7.61
CA ALA A 24 2.98 -29.10 -7.87
C ALA A 24 3.38 -30.49 -7.32
N ARG A 25 2.97 -30.84 -6.10
CA ARG A 25 3.23 -32.15 -5.49
C ARG A 25 2.61 -33.29 -6.31
N ARG A 26 1.36 -33.14 -6.78
CA ARG A 26 0.72 -34.15 -7.63
C ARG A 26 1.47 -34.37 -8.96
N LEU A 27 1.88 -33.29 -9.61
CA LEU A 27 2.64 -33.35 -10.86
C LEU A 27 3.99 -34.05 -10.64
N LEU A 28 4.71 -33.70 -9.55
CA LEU A 28 6.00 -34.29 -9.22
C LEU A 28 5.91 -35.76 -8.83
N ALA A 29 4.78 -36.20 -8.26
CA ALA A 29 4.57 -37.63 -7.95
C ALA A 29 4.54 -38.50 -9.22
N ALA A 30 4.04 -37.98 -10.34
CA ALA A 30 3.99 -38.66 -11.62
C ALA A 30 5.33 -38.68 -12.38
N VAL A 31 6.29 -37.81 -12.01
CA VAL A 31 7.59 -37.74 -12.69
C VAL A 31 8.51 -38.86 -12.21
N GLN A 32 8.97 -39.70 -13.12
CA GLN A 32 10.02 -40.70 -12.88
C GLN A 32 11.33 -40.17 -13.43
N PRO A 33 12.34 -39.91 -12.59
CA PRO A 33 13.64 -39.42 -13.06
C PRO A 33 14.39 -40.53 -13.81
N SER A 34 14.94 -40.23 -14.96
CA SER A 34 15.70 -41.15 -15.81
C SER A 34 17.20 -41.12 -15.56
N ASP A 35 17.71 -40.06 -14.95
CA ASP A 35 19.12 -39.82 -14.69
C ASP A 35 19.34 -39.07 -13.35
N LEU A 36 20.61 -38.93 -12.95
CA LEU A 36 20.99 -38.24 -11.71
C LEU A 36 20.57 -36.77 -11.69
N VAL A 37 20.61 -36.10 -12.84
CA VAL A 37 20.29 -34.70 -12.98
C VAL A 37 18.78 -34.48 -12.76
N SER A 38 17.94 -35.30 -13.40
CA SER A 38 16.49 -35.25 -13.23
C SER A 38 16.05 -35.65 -11.81
N ALA A 39 16.73 -36.63 -11.19
CA ALA A 39 16.52 -36.99 -9.80
C ALA A 39 16.85 -35.84 -8.85
N THR A 40 17.97 -35.15 -9.06
CA THR A 40 18.37 -33.98 -8.26
C THR A 40 17.39 -32.84 -8.44
N ARG A 41 16.97 -32.54 -9.68
CA ARG A 41 15.95 -31.52 -9.96
C ARG A 41 14.63 -31.82 -9.26
N LYS A 42 14.15 -33.07 -9.33
CA LYS A 42 12.92 -33.51 -8.64
C LYS A 42 13.04 -33.26 -7.14
N ARG A 43 14.16 -33.65 -6.51
CA ARG A 43 14.41 -33.44 -5.08
C ARG A 43 14.37 -31.95 -4.71
N VAL A 44 15.09 -31.09 -5.43
CA VAL A 44 15.11 -29.64 -5.16
C VAL A 44 13.70 -29.01 -5.30
N VAL A 45 12.96 -29.44 -6.33
CA VAL A 45 11.58 -28.90 -6.50
C VAL A 45 10.66 -29.40 -5.39
N LEU A 46 10.81 -30.60 -4.88
CA LEU A 46 10.05 -31.09 -3.72
C LEU A 46 10.36 -30.27 -2.47
N GLU A 47 11.63 -29.97 -2.20
CA GLU A 47 12.05 -29.10 -1.10
C GLU A 47 11.40 -27.71 -1.19
N LEU A 48 11.40 -27.11 -2.40
CA LEU A 48 10.73 -25.83 -2.65
C LEU A 48 9.21 -25.88 -2.45
N VAL A 49 8.57 -26.99 -2.81
CA VAL A 49 7.13 -27.20 -2.57
C VAL A 49 6.84 -27.29 -1.07
N GLU A 50 7.69 -27.97 -0.30
CA GLU A 50 7.57 -28.04 1.16
C GLU A 50 7.74 -26.67 1.83
N ASP A 51 8.73 -25.91 1.37
CA ASP A 51 8.91 -24.51 1.84
C ASP A 51 7.69 -23.64 1.53
N LEU A 52 7.13 -23.77 0.33
CA LEU A 52 5.92 -23.06 -0.06
C LEU A 52 4.73 -23.41 0.84
N GLU A 53 4.52 -24.72 1.14
CA GLU A 53 3.47 -25.17 2.06
C GLU A 53 3.67 -24.59 3.47
N ARG A 54 4.91 -24.61 3.99
CA ARG A 54 5.27 -24.05 5.28
C ARG A 54 4.97 -22.54 5.34
N ILE A 55 5.34 -21.81 4.31
CA ILE A 55 5.06 -20.37 4.19
C ILE A 55 3.55 -20.12 4.16
N TYR A 56 2.78 -20.92 3.43
CA TYR A 56 1.32 -20.78 3.41
C TYR A 56 0.69 -21.03 4.78
N GLN A 57 1.12 -22.02 5.52
CA GLN A 57 0.62 -22.28 6.87
C GLN A 57 0.95 -21.13 7.83
N ARG A 58 2.19 -20.65 7.81
CA ARG A 58 2.60 -19.46 8.60
C ARG A 58 1.80 -18.22 8.24
N LYS A 59 1.59 -17.95 6.97
CA LYS A 59 0.76 -16.83 6.49
C LYS A 59 -0.68 -16.96 6.97
N LYS A 60 -1.25 -18.16 6.93
CA LYS A 60 -2.62 -18.42 7.39
C LYS A 60 -2.75 -18.21 8.90
N ALA A 61 -1.81 -18.70 9.68
CA ALA A 61 -1.77 -18.51 11.13
C ALA A 61 -1.64 -17.02 11.49
N ALA A 62 -0.67 -16.31 10.91
CA ALA A 62 -0.46 -14.89 11.13
C ALA A 62 -1.69 -14.04 10.73
N ASN A 63 -2.36 -14.40 9.63
CA ASN A 63 -3.58 -13.70 9.23
C ASN A 63 -4.74 -13.95 10.21
N LYS A 64 -4.86 -15.16 10.77
CA LYS A 64 -5.87 -15.47 11.81
C LYS A 64 -5.64 -14.64 13.08
N GLU A 65 -4.40 -14.59 13.52
CA GLU A 65 -4.00 -13.77 14.67
C GLU A 65 -4.24 -12.28 14.43
N LEU A 66 -3.84 -11.77 13.27
CA LEU A 66 -4.08 -10.39 12.88
C LEU A 66 -5.57 -10.02 12.88
N VAL A 67 -6.43 -10.91 12.36
CA VAL A 67 -7.90 -10.73 12.38
C VAL A 67 -8.39 -10.61 13.82
N ALA A 68 -7.93 -11.49 14.72
CA ALA A 68 -8.32 -11.45 16.12
C ALA A 68 -7.89 -10.11 16.76
N LEU A 69 -6.63 -9.72 16.58
CA LEU A 69 -6.10 -8.45 17.12
C LEU A 69 -6.85 -7.22 16.60
N VAL A 70 -7.14 -7.15 15.29
CA VAL A 70 -7.90 -6.02 14.73
C VAL A 70 -9.33 -5.99 15.27
N LYS A 71 -9.95 -7.14 15.48
CA LYS A 71 -11.30 -7.20 16.07
C LYS A 71 -11.34 -6.70 17.52
N THR A 72 -10.29 -6.97 18.31
CA THR A 72 -10.23 -6.49 19.70
C THR A 72 -10.12 -4.97 19.81
N THR A 73 -9.69 -4.26 18.76
CA THR A 73 -9.66 -2.79 18.74
C THR A 73 -11.05 -2.17 18.61
N GLY A 74 -12.09 -2.95 18.29
CA GLY A 74 -13.45 -2.43 18.08
C GLY A 74 -13.58 -1.48 16.87
N THR A 75 -12.60 -1.45 15.95
CA THR A 75 -12.61 -0.51 14.83
C THR A 75 -13.73 -0.78 13.83
N GLY A 76 -14.39 0.28 13.37
CA GLY A 76 -15.36 0.27 12.29
C GLY A 76 -14.73 0.08 10.89
N LEU A 77 -13.39 0.11 10.77
CA LEU A 77 -12.69 -0.03 9.49
C LEU A 77 -13.00 -1.33 8.77
N LEU A 78 -13.21 -2.43 9.52
CA LEU A 78 -13.55 -3.73 8.94
C LEU A 78 -14.94 -3.76 8.26
N GLY A 79 -15.83 -2.82 8.62
CA GLY A 79 -17.12 -2.63 7.97
C GLY A 79 -17.04 -1.92 6.62
N LEU A 80 -15.90 -1.32 6.30
CA LEU A 80 -15.74 -0.61 5.03
C LEU A 80 -15.45 -1.58 3.88
N HIS A 81 -16.29 -1.54 2.84
CA HIS A 81 -16.11 -2.41 1.68
C HIS A 81 -14.74 -2.18 1.02
N GLY A 82 -13.97 -3.25 0.90
CA GLY A 82 -12.63 -3.24 0.32
C GLY A 82 -11.47 -3.06 1.30
N ILE A 83 -11.75 -2.94 2.60
CA ILE A 83 -10.72 -3.00 3.65
C ILE A 83 -10.75 -4.38 4.31
N GLY A 84 -9.69 -5.14 4.11
CA GLY A 84 -9.46 -6.38 4.85
C GLY A 84 -8.64 -6.16 6.13
N PRO A 85 -8.46 -7.21 6.95
CA PRO A 85 -7.75 -7.12 8.23
C PRO A 85 -6.34 -6.50 8.13
N SER A 86 -5.58 -6.87 7.09
CA SER A 86 -4.24 -6.31 6.85
C SER A 86 -4.28 -4.81 6.51
N GLY A 87 -5.32 -4.37 5.78
CA GLY A 87 -5.53 -2.95 5.48
C GLY A 87 -5.92 -2.15 6.72
N ALA A 88 -6.84 -2.70 7.53
CA ALA A 88 -7.27 -2.10 8.79
C ALA A 88 -6.11 -1.99 9.78
N ALA A 89 -5.35 -3.08 9.98
CA ALA A 89 -4.18 -3.07 10.86
C ALA A 89 -3.15 -2.02 10.42
N ARG A 90 -2.89 -1.92 9.12
CA ARG A 90 -1.95 -0.91 8.61
C ARG A 90 -2.46 0.51 8.84
N LEU A 91 -3.76 0.76 8.64
CA LEU A 91 -4.36 2.06 8.97
C LEU A 91 -4.19 2.39 10.45
N LEU A 92 -4.52 1.46 11.34
CA LEU A 92 -4.40 1.66 12.78
C LEU A 92 -2.95 1.98 13.20
N VAL A 93 -1.98 1.23 12.69
CA VAL A 93 -0.56 1.39 13.07
C VAL A 93 0.03 2.68 12.48
N GLU A 94 -0.18 2.96 11.20
CA GLU A 94 0.43 4.11 10.52
C GLU A 94 -0.23 5.44 10.90
N VAL A 95 -1.54 5.43 11.12
CA VAL A 95 -2.29 6.62 11.54
C VAL A 95 -2.04 6.90 13.03
N GLY A 96 -2.04 5.86 13.87
CA GLY A 96 -1.96 6.02 15.32
C GLY A 96 -3.13 6.85 15.84
N ASP A 97 -2.82 8.03 16.36
CA ASP A 97 -3.86 8.97 16.80
C ASP A 97 -4.43 9.77 15.62
N ILE A 98 -5.72 9.59 15.36
CA ILE A 98 -6.45 10.30 14.28
C ILE A 98 -6.59 11.79 14.55
N THR A 99 -6.54 12.21 15.83
CA THR A 99 -6.72 13.62 16.20
C THR A 99 -5.56 14.51 15.78
N ARG A 100 -4.41 13.93 15.45
CA ARG A 100 -3.27 14.65 14.86
C ARG A 100 -3.60 15.30 13.51
N PHE A 101 -4.70 14.89 12.87
CA PHE A 101 -5.18 15.48 11.64
C PHE A 101 -6.40 16.37 11.92
N PRO A 102 -6.24 17.71 11.95
CA PRO A 102 -7.35 18.61 12.26
C PRO A 102 -8.53 18.49 11.32
N THR A 103 -8.30 18.11 10.07
CA THR A 103 -9.35 17.96 9.06
C THR A 103 -9.09 16.77 8.13
N LYS A 104 -10.15 16.31 7.45
CA LYS A 104 -10.05 15.33 6.36
C LYS A 104 -9.11 15.77 5.23
N GLY A 105 -8.91 17.09 5.05
CA GLY A 105 -7.96 17.65 4.08
C GLY A 105 -6.51 17.36 4.46
N HIS A 106 -6.14 17.57 5.73
CA HIS A 106 -4.81 17.23 6.25
C HIS A 106 -4.53 15.72 6.15
N PHE A 107 -5.52 14.90 6.50
CA PHE A 107 -5.42 13.45 6.34
C PHE A 107 -5.21 13.04 4.88
N ALA A 108 -5.94 13.67 3.95
CA ALA A 108 -5.79 13.40 2.51
C ALA A 108 -4.44 13.85 1.95
N SER A 109 -3.90 14.96 2.42
CA SER A 109 -2.55 15.41 2.07
C SER A 109 -1.51 14.41 2.57
N TRP A 110 -1.62 13.98 3.82
CA TRP A 110 -0.74 12.98 4.40
C TRP A 110 -0.83 11.62 3.71
N THR A 111 -2.02 11.17 3.27
CA THR A 111 -2.19 9.92 2.52
C THR A 111 -1.82 10.05 1.03
N GLY A 112 -1.48 11.24 0.56
CA GLY A 112 -1.20 11.50 -0.85
C GLY A 112 -2.41 11.36 -1.78
N THR A 113 -3.64 11.56 -1.24
CA THR A 113 -4.89 11.52 -2.02
C THR A 113 -5.46 12.91 -2.27
N ALA A 114 -4.93 13.96 -1.65
CA ALA A 114 -5.29 15.33 -1.96
C ALA A 114 -4.87 15.67 -3.40
N PRO A 115 -5.74 16.33 -4.18
CA PRO A 115 -5.35 16.83 -5.48
C PRO A 115 -4.33 17.97 -5.29
N ILE A 116 -3.29 17.97 -6.12
CA ILE A 116 -2.38 19.12 -6.22
C ILE A 116 -2.86 19.94 -7.40
N ASP A 117 -3.17 21.20 -7.16
CA ASP A 117 -3.54 22.13 -8.22
C ASP A 117 -2.35 22.33 -9.17
N ALA A 118 -2.62 22.24 -10.45
CA ALA A 118 -1.68 22.47 -11.54
C ALA A 118 -2.37 23.23 -12.67
N SER A 119 -3.34 24.07 -12.30
CA SER A 119 -4.11 24.89 -13.21
C SER A 119 -3.24 26.02 -13.79
N SER A 120 -3.47 26.38 -15.05
CA SER A 120 -2.85 27.53 -15.70
C SER A 120 -3.87 28.17 -16.64
N GLY A 121 -4.11 29.48 -16.48
CA GLY A 121 -5.16 30.19 -17.22
C GLY A 121 -6.52 29.55 -17.00
N ASP A 122 -7.29 29.36 -18.07
CA ASP A 122 -8.65 28.79 -18.03
C ASP A 122 -8.69 27.26 -17.85
N HIS A 123 -7.52 26.59 -17.83
CA HIS A 123 -7.43 25.14 -17.68
C HIS A 123 -7.27 24.71 -16.23
N VAL A 124 -8.33 24.16 -15.64
CA VAL A 124 -8.30 23.55 -14.31
C VAL A 124 -7.77 22.11 -14.41
N ARG A 125 -6.55 21.90 -13.92
CA ARG A 125 -5.91 20.58 -13.87
C ARG A 125 -5.40 20.26 -12.47
N HIS A 126 -5.43 18.98 -12.12
CA HIS A 126 -4.89 18.50 -10.87
C HIS A 126 -3.84 17.42 -11.12
N ARG A 127 -2.69 17.56 -10.47
CA ARG A 127 -1.63 16.54 -10.50
C ARG A 127 -1.80 15.51 -9.40
N LEU A 128 -1.22 14.34 -9.64
CA LEU A 128 -1.05 13.32 -8.61
C LEU A 128 -0.04 13.80 -7.56
N SER A 129 -0.43 13.77 -6.29
CA SER A 129 0.52 13.89 -5.20
C SER A 129 1.44 12.67 -5.18
N ARG A 130 2.76 12.91 -5.30
CA ARG A 130 3.79 11.87 -5.15
C ARG A 130 4.34 11.81 -3.73
N GLY A 131 3.99 12.77 -2.89
CA GLY A 131 4.29 12.80 -1.46
C GLY A 131 3.28 12.00 -0.65
N GLY A 132 3.44 12.03 0.66
CA GLY A 132 2.56 11.38 1.62
C GLY A 132 2.88 9.91 1.89
N ASN A 133 2.11 9.31 2.78
CA ASN A 133 2.30 7.94 3.22
C ASN A 133 1.93 6.94 2.12
N ARG A 134 2.96 6.32 1.52
CA ARG A 134 2.82 5.36 0.41
C ARG A 134 2.06 4.10 0.83
N GLN A 135 2.21 3.67 2.07
CA GLN A 135 1.57 2.45 2.58
C GLN A 135 0.06 2.65 2.66
N ILE A 136 -0.37 3.78 3.21
CA ILE A 136 -1.80 4.09 3.29
C ILE A 136 -2.38 4.41 1.91
N ASN A 137 -1.63 5.09 1.05
CA ASN A 137 -2.06 5.30 -0.33
C ASN A 137 -2.32 3.98 -1.07
N ARG A 138 -1.49 2.93 -0.81
CA ARG A 138 -1.68 1.58 -1.35
C ARG A 138 -2.93 0.91 -0.77
N VAL A 139 -3.20 1.04 0.54
CA VAL A 139 -4.44 0.51 1.15
C VAL A 139 -5.66 1.13 0.48
N LEU A 140 -5.69 2.46 0.33
CA LEU A 140 -6.79 3.16 -0.34
C LEU A 140 -6.93 2.78 -1.82
N HIS A 141 -5.82 2.50 -2.49
CA HIS A 141 -5.86 2.03 -3.88
C HIS A 141 -6.46 0.62 -3.98
N LEU A 142 -6.04 -0.31 -3.13
CA LEU A 142 -6.62 -1.65 -3.09
C LEU A 142 -8.11 -1.62 -2.74
N MET A 143 -8.51 -0.78 -1.78
CA MET A 143 -9.90 -0.54 -1.46
C MET A 143 -10.70 -0.07 -2.69
N ALA A 144 -10.16 0.90 -3.44
CA ALA A 144 -10.79 1.40 -4.65
C ALA A 144 -10.92 0.30 -5.72
N VAL A 145 -9.86 -0.49 -5.96
CA VAL A 145 -9.89 -1.61 -6.91
C VAL A 145 -10.94 -2.65 -6.55
N VAL A 146 -11.07 -2.98 -5.26
CA VAL A 146 -12.11 -3.93 -4.79
C VAL A 146 -13.50 -3.36 -5.03
N GLN A 147 -13.72 -2.06 -4.75
CA GLN A 147 -15.02 -1.42 -4.99
C GLN A 147 -15.38 -1.38 -6.47
N LEU A 148 -14.41 -1.21 -7.37
CA LEU A 148 -14.67 -1.24 -8.81
C LEU A 148 -15.03 -2.63 -9.34
N ARG A 149 -14.68 -3.70 -8.64
CA ARG A 149 -15.02 -5.08 -9.01
C ARG A 149 -16.41 -5.53 -8.58
N ASN A 150 -17.04 -4.76 -7.72
CA ASN A 150 -18.33 -5.08 -7.11
C ASN A 150 -19.33 -3.94 -7.34
N PRO A 151 -20.65 -4.22 -7.33
CA PRO A 151 -21.69 -3.20 -7.42
C PRO A 151 -21.76 -2.42 -6.10
N THR A 152 -20.94 -1.40 -5.94
CA THR A 152 -20.84 -0.58 -4.72
C THR A 152 -21.07 0.89 -5.03
N GLU A 153 -21.32 1.69 -3.99
CA GLU A 153 -21.36 3.16 -4.12
C GLU A 153 -20.09 3.74 -4.74
N GLY A 154 -18.92 3.12 -4.46
CA GLY A 154 -17.65 3.53 -5.05
C GLY A 154 -17.60 3.27 -6.54
N ARG A 155 -18.17 2.17 -7.02
CA ARG A 155 -18.31 1.86 -8.44
C ARG A 155 -19.23 2.89 -9.10
N THR A 156 -20.42 3.13 -8.56
CA THR A 156 -21.36 4.13 -9.06
C THR A 156 -20.74 5.53 -9.11
N TYR A 157 -19.99 5.90 -8.08
CA TYR A 157 -19.27 7.18 -8.05
C TYR A 157 -18.21 7.27 -9.16
N TYR A 158 -17.43 6.22 -9.35
CA TYR A 158 -16.41 6.15 -10.40
C TYR A 158 -17.03 6.28 -11.80
N ASP A 159 -18.09 5.51 -12.09
CA ASP A 159 -18.77 5.50 -13.38
C ASP A 159 -19.35 6.89 -13.70
N ARG A 160 -19.95 7.56 -12.71
CA ARG A 160 -20.42 8.94 -12.86
C ARG A 160 -19.26 9.89 -13.22
N ARG A 161 -18.09 9.77 -12.54
CA ARG A 161 -16.94 10.63 -12.84
C ARG A 161 -16.38 10.39 -14.24
N THR A 162 -16.45 9.17 -14.72
CA THR A 162 -16.05 8.84 -16.09
C THR A 162 -17.08 9.42 -17.09
N ALA A 163 -18.38 9.34 -16.80
CA ALA A 163 -19.42 9.98 -17.60
C ALA A 163 -19.28 11.52 -17.63
N ASP A 164 -18.82 12.13 -16.54
CA ASP A 164 -18.47 13.57 -16.46
C ASP A 164 -17.21 13.94 -17.31
N GLY A 165 -16.69 13.02 -18.14
CA GLY A 165 -15.55 13.26 -19.03
C GLY A 165 -14.17 13.10 -18.39
N LYS A 166 -14.07 12.57 -17.16
CA LYS A 166 -12.77 12.28 -16.54
C LYS A 166 -12.17 10.99 -17.10
N THR A 167 -10.86 10.99 -17.30
CA THR A 167 -10.13 9.76 -17.63
C THR A 167 -10.23 8.74 -16.49
N SER A 168 -10.06 7.44 -16.80
CA SER A 168 -10.07 6.36 -15.80
C SER A 168 -9.13 6.62 -14.63
N MET A 169 -7.95 7.19 -14.90
CA MET A 169 -6.97 7.52 -13.85
C MET A 169 -7.41 8.69 -12.98
N GLU A 170 -8.10 9.68 -13.53
CA GLU A 170 -8.67 10.80 -12.79
C GLU A 170 -9.85 10.36 -11.94
N ALA A 171 -10.77 9.58 -12.51
CA ALA A 171 -11.89 8.99 -11.79
C ALA A 171 -11.39 8.12 -10.60
N MET A 172 -10.34 7.33 -10.80
CA MET A 172 -9.68 6.56 -9.73
C MET A 172 -9.11 7.47 -8.63
N ARG A 173 -8.48 8.59 -8.99
CA ARG A 173 -7.98 9.56 -7.99
C ARG A 173 -9.13 10.19 -7.21
N CYS A 174 -10.22 10.56 -7.87
CA CYS A 174 -11.41 11.08 -7.21
C CYS A 174 -12.00 10.06 -6.23
N LEU A 175 -12.09 8.78 -6.65
CA LEU A 175 -12.57 7.71 -5.78
C LEU A 175 -11.67 7.54 -4.55
N LYS A 176 -10.36 7.46 -4.74
CA LYS A 176 -9.39 7.35 -3.64
C LYS A 176 -9.51 8.52 -2.65
N ARG A 177 -9.73 9.74 -3.15
CA ARG A 177 -9.95 10.91 -2.30
C ARG A 177 -11.22 10.76 -1.45
N ARG A 178 -12.33 10.31 -2.07
CA ARG A 178 -13.59 10.02 -1.35
C ARG A 178 -13.40 8.93 -0.29
N LEU A 179 -12.68 7.85 -0.63
CA LEU A 179 -12.38 6.76 0.29
C LEU A 179 -11.51 7.20 1.46
N SER A 180 -10.54 8.08 1.21
CA SER A 180 -9.76 8.71 2.27
C SER A 180 -10.64 9.48 3.28
N ASP A 181 -11.65 10.21 2.79
CA ASP A 181 -12.60 10.93 3.66
C ASP A 181 -13.49 9.98 4.48
N ILE A 182 -13.86 8.84 3.90
CA ILE A 182 -14.65 7.81 4.61
C ILE A 182 -13.78 7.19 5.71
N VAL A 183 -12.56 6.77 5.40
CA VAL A 183 -11.63 6.21 6.39
C VAL A 183 -11.37 7.19 7.53
N TYR A 184 -11.09 8.45 7.22
CA TYR A 184 -10.89 9.49 8.24
C TYR A 184 -12.09 9.61 9.19
N ARG A 185 -13.30 9.68 8.64
CA ARG A 185 -14.53 9.79 9.46
C ARG A 185 -14.75 8.56 10.32
N THR A 186 -14.55 7.36 9.76
CA THR A 186 -14.66 6.11 10.52
C THR A 186 -13.69 6.07 11.68
N MET A 187 -12.40 6.38 11.46
CA MET A 187 -11.40 6.41 12.53
C MET A 187 -11.72 7.49 13.58
N LEU A 188 -12.26 8.63 13.18
CA LEU A 188 -12.66 9.68 14.10
C LEU A 188 -13.86 9.23 14.95
N THR A 189 -14.84 8.55 14.36
CA THR A 189 -15.97 7.95 15.09
C THR A 189 -15.48 6.88 16.07
N ASP A 190 -14.59 6.00 15.64
CA ASP A 190 -13.97 4.99 16.53
C ASP A 190 -13.31 5.66 17.73
N TYR A 191 -12.53 6.72 17.51
CA TYR A 191 -11.88 7.49 18.56
C TYR A 191 -12.90 8.05 19.57
N VAL A 192 -13.95 8.71 19.09
CA VAL A 192 -15.01 9.28 19.96
C VAL A 192 -15.72 8.18 20.76
N THR A 193 -16.01 7.04 20.12
CA THR A 193 -16.67 5.90 20.77
C THR A 193 -15.80 5.33 21.89
N VAL A 194 -14.49 5.14 21.64
CA VAL A 194 -13.54 4.65 22.66
C VAL A 194 -13.45 5.62 23.84
N GLN A 195 -13.43 6.92 23.61
CA GLN A 195 -13.43 7.92 24.68
C GLN A 195 -14.72 7.90 25.49
N ALA A 196 -15.88 7.76 24.82
CA ALA A 196 -17.19 7.74 25.47
C ALA A 196 -17.42 6.46 26.32
N THR A 197 -16.86 5.32 25.91
CA THR A 197 -17.00 4.04 26.61
C THR A 197 -16.00 3.83 27.75
N GLY A 198 -15.10 4.79 27.98
CA GLY A 198 -14.07 4.69 29.04
C GLY A 198 -13.02 3.59 28.81
N LEU A 199 -13.08 2.88 27.65
CA LEU A 199 -12.11 1.86 27.24
C LEU A 199 -10.77 2.47 26.80
N GLY A 200 -10.60 3.79 26.87
CA GLY A 200 -9.38 4.53 26.57
C GLY A 200 -8.29 4.46 27.64
N GLY A 201 -8.29 3.41 28.45
CA GLY A 201 -7.22 3.14 29.41
C GLY A 201 -6.02 2.53 28.71
N HIS A 202 -5.19 3.37 28.16
CA HIS A 202 -3.73 3.47 28.12
C HIS A 202 -3.37 4.48 27.03
N ARG A 203 -3.40 5.75 27.37
CA ARG A 203 -2.42 6.69 26.81
C ARG A 203 -1.08 6.00 27.00
N GLY A 204 -0.43 5.62 25.91
CA GLY A 204 0.93 5.13 25.94
C GLY A 204 1.71 6.03 26.86
N THR A 205 2.32 5.46 27.86
CA THR A 205 3.28 6.09 28.73
C THR A 205 4.20 6.86 27.82
N THR A 206 4.11 8.18 27.82
CA THR A 206 5.19 9.02 27.35
C THR A 206 6.40 8.54 28.14
N LEU A 207 7.28 7.80 27.48
CA LEU A 207 8.63 7.60 27.99
C LEU A 207 9.23 8.99 28.07
N THR A 208 9.03 9.67 29.18
CA THR A 208 9.86 10.77 29.60
C THR A 208 11.23 10.16 29.79
N SER A 209 12.02 10.18 28.73
CA SER A 209 13.44 9.94 28.78
C SER A 209 14.02 11.04 29.68
N SER A 210 14.16 10.72 30.97
CA SER A 210 14.94 11.50 31.89
C SER A 210 16.42 11.22 31.61
N VAL A 211 16.91 11.81 30.51
CA VAL A 211 18.33 12.04 30.32
C VAL A 211 18.58 13.49 30.69
N ALA A 212 18.79 13.74 31.97
CA ALA A 212 19.50 14.88 32.44
C ALA A 212 20.96 14.76 31.99
N GLY A 213 21.25 15.28 30.81
CA GLY A 213 22.58 15.46 30.25
C GLY A 213 22.79 16.95 30.01
N SER A 214 23.32 17.64 30.99
CA SER A 214 23.86 18.98 30.90
C SER A 214 24.99 19.00 29.86
N HIS A 215 24.75 19.65 28.74
CA HIS A 215 25.80 20.10 27.85
C HIS A 215 25.82 21.63 27.81
N PRO A 216 27.00 22.25 27.98
CA PRO A 216 27.14 23.70 28.03
C PRO A 216 26.88 24.30 26.63
N HIS A 217 26.19 25.44 26.63
CA HIS A 217 26.05 26.33 25.48
C HIS A 217 27.41 26.70 24.88
N THR A 218 27.68 26.24 23.68
CA THR A 218 28.65 26.88 22.80
C THR A 218 27.87 27.67 21.75
N SER A 219 27.96 28.98 21.85
CA SER A 219 27.53 29.93 20.83
C SER A 219 28.31 29.64 19.56
N SER A 220 27.66 29.24 18.48
CA SER A 220 28.28 29.22 17.17
C SER A 220 27.67 30.33 16.32
N SER A 221 28.53 31.24 15.98
CA SER A 221 28.41 32.37 15.08
C SER A 221 27.72 32.03 13.76
N ASP A 222 26.84 32.96 13.37
CA ASP A 222 26.32 33.17 12.03
C ASP A 222 27.42 33.02 10.96
N LYS A 223 27.28 31.97 10.11
CA LYS A 223 27.89 31.96 8.80
C LYS A 223 26.79 32.06 7.75
N SER A 224 26.59 33.29 7.27
CA SER A 224 25.78 33.60 6.11
C SER A 224 26.21 32.76 4.89
N LEU A 225 25.24 32.12 4.29
CA LEU A 225 25.40 31.38 3.03
C LEU A 225 25.75 32.34 1.87
N PRO A 226 26.68 32.00 0.98
CA PRO A 226 27.00 32.82 -0.17
C PRO A 226 25.83 32.89 -1.16
N ARG A 227 25.55 34.11 -1.65
CA ARG A 227 24.55 34.39 -2.69
C ARG A 227 24.85 33.66 -3.99
N PRO A 228 23.85 33.14 -4.72
CA PRO A 228 24.06 32.56 -6.03
C PRO A 228 24.52 33.60 -7.04
N VAL A 229 25.59 33.30 -7.74
CA VAL A 229 26.17 34.13 -8.83
C VAL A 229 25.21 34.13 -10.01
N THR A 230 24.71 35.30 -10.35
CA THR A 230 23.85 35.53 -11.53
C THR A 230 24.69 35.36 -12.80
N ARG A 231 24.41 34.33 -13.56
CA ARG A 231 25.07 34.06 -14.86
C ARG A 231 24.60 35.08 -15.89
N GLN A 232 25.47 36.03 -16.25
CA GLN A 232 25.24 36.99 -17.33
C GLN A 232 24.98 36.28 -18.66
N ARG A 233 23.89 36.63 -19.32
CA ARG A 233 23.58 36.21 -20.69
C ARG A 233 24.59 36.89 -21.65
N ARG A 234 25.36 36.09 -22.39
CA ARG A 234 26.14 36.52 -23.54
C ARG A 234 25.18 36.92 -24.67
N THR A 235 25.25 38.15 -25.10
CA THR A 235 24.63 38.66 -26.34
C THR A 235 25.32 38.10 -27.57
N PRO A 236 24.61 37.73 -28.64
CA PRO A 236 25.23 37.27 -29.88
C PRO A 236 25.87 38.48 -30.62
N ARG A 237 27.07 38.29 -31.08
CA ARG A 237 27.84 39.22 -31.91
C ARG A 237 27.26 39.25 -33.32
N ALA A 238 26.88 40.45 -33.81
CA ALA A 238 26.44 40.64 -35.18
C ALA A 238 27.57 40.33 -36.15
N VAL A 239 27.26 39.56 -37.18
CA VAL A 239 28.14 39.35 -38.34
C VAL A 239 27.72 40.40 -39.37
N THR A 240 28.64 41.31 -39.71
CA THR A 240 28.52 42.25 -40.83
C THR A 240 29.20 41.60 -42.05
N VAL A 241 28.50 41.64 -43.17
CA VAL A 241 28.92 41.21 -44.52
C VAL A 241 30.17 41.95 -44.98
#